data_56db24ee057a6e103d324223f473092b
#
_entry.id   56db24ee057a6e103d324223f473092b
#
_cell.length_a   1.000
_cell.length_b   1.000
_cell.length_c   1.000
_cell.angle_alpha   90.00
_cell.angle_beta   90.00
_cell.angle_gamma   90.00
#
_symmetry.space_group_name_H-M   'P 1'
#
loop_
_entity.id
_entity.type
_entity.pdbx_description
1 polymer ?
#
loop_
_entity_poly.entity_id
_entity_poly.type
_entity_poly.pdbx_seq_one_letter_code
_entity_poly.pdbx_strand_id
1 'polypeptide(L)'
;MPKPDSSKAPPRAEHPYYMHDAIMGQPAALEAILEAAGGPFEEAAESITEADRVYVTGMGTSLHAATIGRYLLEHALGPEADLRVASAFELAMRGKFSKADAVIIVSHRGWKRYAARVVELAKAGQATTIAVTGKGGGDAVRAASRVLETSEQEKSAAHTVSYTTAIAVLARIAVEAGRAAGRTAPAEALWKDLAAAPRGVAGILKKEGRFVALAQDLAALEGIVLLGTGPDLATAREGALKIVETSYIGVHAYELEQVLHGPLAGLKGGELVVHVANGGTPAKRTAEAAGAIDAIGCRQLGVVQEGSPVDPDLFHWAFRTPKTVEPLAPLVNV
;
A
#
# COMPACT_ATOMS: atom_id res chain seq x y z
N MET A 1 12.83 19.09 -20.67
CA MET A 1 13.02 17.73 -20.11
C MET A 1 13.80 17.86 -18.80
N PRO A 2 13.38 17.25 -17.69
CA PRO A 2 14.20 17.23 -16.48
C PRO A 2 15.52 16.52 -16.80
N LYS A 3 16.64 17.04 -16.26
CA LYS A 3 17.95 16.38 -16.40
C LYS A 3 17.84 14.94 -15.88
N PRO A 4 18.47 13.95 -16.54
CA PRO A 4 18.51 12.60 -16.03
C PRO A 4 19.09 12.64 -14.60
N ASP A 5 18.38 12.00 -13.68
CA ASP A 5 18.79 11.86 -12.29
C ASP A 5 20.07 11.01 -12.24
N SER A 6 21.19 11.67 -12.02
CA SER A 6 22.51 11.03 -11.97
C SER A 6 22.66 10.06 -10.77
N SER A 7 21.67 9.99 -9.89
CA SER A 7 21.63 9.05 -8.76
C SER A 7 21.06 7.67 -9.16
N LYS A 8 20.55 7.50 -10.38
CA LYS A 8 20.01 6.22 -10.85
C LYS A 8 21.15 5.29 -11.25
N ALA A 9 21.16 4.10 -10.65
CA ALA A 9 22.02 3.02 -11.10
C ALA A 9 21.75 2.74 -12.61
N PRO A 10 22.78 2.35 -13.40
CA PRO A 10 22.59 2.04 -14.80
C PRO A 10 21.56 0.89 -14.94
N PRO A 11 20.69 0.93 -15.97
CA PRO A 11 19.70 -0.12 -16.16
C PRO A 11 20.41 -1.48 -16.35
N ARG A 12 19.82 -2.53 -15.77
CA ARG A 12 20.23 -3.92 -16.05
C ARG A 12 19.45 -4.44 -17.25
N ALA A 13 20.13 -5.01 -18.22
CA ALA A 13 19.52 -5.56 -19.42
C ALA A 13 18.93 -6.97 -19.18
N GLU A 14 19.38 -7.67 -18.14
CA GLU A 14 19.02 -9.05 -17.85
C GLU A 14 18.64 -9.24 -16.37
N HIS A 15 17.92 -10.34 -16.09
CA HIS A 15 17.59 -10.80 -14.74
C HIS A 15 18.87 -11.21 -13.98
N PRO A 16 18.92 -10.90 -12.64
CA PRO A 16 17.88 -10.22 -11.84
C PRO A 16 17.86 -8.70 -12.04
N TYR A 17 16.67 -8.17 -12.29
CA TYR A 17 16.45 -6.73 -12.36
C TYR A 17 16.47 -6.09 -10.96
N TYR A 18 16.67 -4.78 -10.87
CA TYR A 18 16.62 -4.06 -9.58
C TYR A 18 15.29 -4.20 -8.85
N MET A 19 14.19 -4.34 -9.59
CA MET A 19 12.89 -4.59 -8.98
C MET A 19 12.84 -5.96 -8.30
N HIS A 20 13.43 -7.00 -8.93
CA HIS A 20 13.54 -8.31 -8.32
C HIS A 20 14.37 -8.28 -7.03
N ASP A 21 15.53 -7.60 -7.06
CA ASP A 21 16.35 -7.42 -5.84
C ASP A 21 15.57 -6.72 -4.73
N ALA A 22 14.78 -5.68 -5.09
CA ALA A 22 13.96 -4.94 -4.14
C ALA A 22 12.83 -5.82 -3.55
N ILE A 23 12.18 -6.65 -4.39
CA ILE A 23 11.16 -7.62 -3.95
C ILE A 23 11.78 -8.62 -2.98
N MET A 24 12.91 -9.23 -3.34
CA MET A 24 13.59 -10.24 -2.51
C MET A 24 14.17 -9.66 -1.22
N GLY A 25 14.48 -8.35 -1.20
CA GLY A 25 14.96 -7.62 -0.04
C GLY A 25 13.89 -7.20 0.98
N GLN A 26 12.60 -7.36 0.66
CA GLN A 26 11.51 -6.90 1.52
C GLN A 26 11.55 -7.48 2.95
N PRO A 27 11.77 -8.78 3.19
CA PRO A 27 11.80 -9.31 4.54
C PRO A 27 12.80 -8.61 5.45
N ALA A 28 14.05 -8.45 4.98
CA ALA A 28 15.09 -7.77 5.74
C ALA A 28 14.79 -6.28 5.97
N ALA A 29 14.19 -5.61 4.97
CA ALA A 29 13.80 -4.22 5.09
C ALA A 29 12.65 -4.04 6.12
N LEU A 30 11.72 -4.97 6.18
CA LEU A 30 10.64 -5.00 7.17
C LEU A 30 11.19 -5.26 8.59
N GLU A 31 12.13 -6.20 8.75
CA GLU A 31 12.82 -6.45 10.02
C GLU A 31 13.50 -5.18 10.53
N ALA A 32 14.22 -4.47 9.66
CA ALA A 32 14.87 -3.20 10.02
C ALA A 32 13.87 -2.13 10.52
N ILE A 33 12.65 -2.08 9.96
CA ILE A 33 11.60 -1.19 10.47
C ILE A 33 11.13 -1.64 11.87
N LEU A 34 11.02 -2.93 12.12
CA LEU A 34 10.61 -3.46 13.45
C LEU A 34 11.66 -3.19 14.52
N GLU A 35 12.94 -3.25 14.17
CA GLU A 35 14.09 -3.03 15.08
C GLU A 35 14.40 -1.55 15.31
N ALA A 36 13.86 -0.64 14.52
CA ALA A 36 14.11 0.80 14.66
C ALA A 36 13.66 1.30 16.04
N ALA A 37 14.35 2.33 16.57
CA ALA A 37 14.03 2.92 17.87
C ALA A 37 12.56 3.37 17.98
N GLY A 38 11.93 3.14 19.13
CA GLY A 38 10.50 3.44 19.37
C GLY A 38 10.19 4.94 19.42
N GLY A 39 11.05 5.74 20.06
CA GLY A 39 10.79 7.15 20.35
C GLY A 39 10.23 7.98 19.18
N PRO A 40 10.80 7.93 17.95
CA PRO A 40 10.24 8.68 16.83
C PRO A 40 8.80 8.29 16.45
N PHE A 41 8.43 7.02 16.66
CA PHE A 41 7.06 6.54 16.41
C PHE A 41 6.11 6.99 17.51
N GLU A 42 6.55 6.95 18.76
CA GLU A 42 5.82 7.46 19.92
C GLU A 42 5.52 8.95 19.77
N GLU A 43 6.53 9.76 19.42
CA GLU A 43 6.36 11.19 19.16
C GLU A 43 5.40 11.48 17.99
N ALA A 44 5.44 10.68 16.92
CA ALA A 44 4.49 10.81 15.82
C ALA A 44 3.08 10.44 16.25
N ALA A 45 2.93 9.40 17.06
CA ALA A 45 1.66 8.94 17.61
C ALA A 45 1.04 9.99 18.54
N GLU A 46 1.80 10.58 19.45
CA GLU A 46 1.34 11.70 20.28
C GLU A 46 0.77 12.85 19.43
N SER A 47 1.52 13.26 18.40
CA SER A 47 1.06 14.32 17.49
C SER A 47 -0.25 13.99 16.77
N ILE A 48 -0.52 12.69 16.51
CA ILE A 48 -1.75 12.21 15.87
C ILE A 48 -2.90 12.18 16.87
N THR A 49 -2.66 11.73 18.09
CA THR A 49 -3.71 11.64 19.12
C THR A 49 -4.13 12.99 19.69
N GLU A 50 -3.26 14.00 19.62
CA GLU A 50 -3.55 15.38 20.00
C GLU A 50 -4.28 16.18 18.90
N ALA A 51 -4.31 15.69 17.67
CA ALA A 51 -4.93 16.38 16.54
C ALA A 51 -6.42 16.11 16.46
N ASP A 52 -7.22 17.17 16.20
CA ASP A 52 -8.65 17.02 15.90
C ASP A 52 -8.87 16.30 14.56
N ARG A 53 -7.91 16.40 13.64
CA ARG A 53 -8.02 15.87 12.29
C ARG A 53 -6.65 15.46 11.75
N VAL A 54 -6.60 14.28 11.14
CA VAL A 54 -5.37 13.74 10.56
C VAL A 54 -5.52 13.58 9.05
N TYR A 55 -4.65 14.20 8.28
CA TYR A 55 -4.51 13.97 6.84
C TYR A 55 -3.39 12.98 6.57
N VAL A 56 -3.65 12.00 5.69
CA VAL A 56 -2.62 11.10 5.18
C VAL A 56 -2.54 11.28 3.67
N THR A 57 -1.35 11.56 3.14
CA THR A 57 -1.20 11.94 1.73
C THR A 57 0.04 11.37 1.06
N GLY A 58 -0.01 11.31 -0.26
CA GLY A 58 1.07 10.84 -1.14
C GLY A 58 0.69 11.00 -2.61
N MET A 59 1.52 10.44 -3.51
CA MET A 59 1.27 10.40 -4.95
C MET A 59 1.62 9.01 -5.50
N GLY A 60 0.78 8.43 -6.37
CA GLY A 60 0.97 7.08 -6.93
C GLY A 60 1.10 6.03 -5.83
N THR A 61 2.13 5.21 -5.85
CA THR A 61 2.48 4.21 -4.82
C THR A 61 2.38 4.78 -3.39
N SER A 62 2.88 6.03 -3.18
CA SER A 62 2.79 6.68 -1.87
C SER A 62 1.35 7.06 -1.47
N LEU A 63 0.45 7.31 -2.42
CA LEU A 63 -0.97 7.54 -2.14
C LEU A 63 -1.67 6.23 -1.75
N HIS A 64 -1.30 5.12 -2.39
CA HIS A 64 -1.82 3.81 -2.01
C HIS A 64 -1.37 3.43 -0.60
N ALA A 65 -0.09 3.65 -0.25
CA ALA A 65 0.38 3.47 1.12
C ALA A 65 -0.33 4.40 2.11
N ALA A 66 -0.55 5.67 1.75
CA ALA A 66 -1.31 6.63 2.57
C ALA A 66 -2.77 6.17 2.81
N THR A 67 -3.40 5.59 1.79
CA THR A 67 -4.75 5.03 1.92
C THR A 67 -4.78 3.88 2.94
N ILE A 68 -3.78 3.00 2.90
CA ILE A 68 -3.64 1.92 3.89
C ILE A 68 -3.36 2.51 5.27
N GLY A 69 -2.50 3.54 5.36
CA GLY A 69 -2.22 4.25 6.61
C GLY A 69 -3.48 4.77 7.31
N ARG A 70 -4.46 5.27 6.54
CA ARG A 70 -5.76 5.66 7.11
C ARG A 70 -6.50 4.46 7.73
N TYR A 71 -6.55 3.32 7.04
CA TYR A 71 -7.20 2.12 7.59
C TYR A 71 -6.48 1.58 8.84
N LEU A 72 -5.14 1.64 8.87
CA LEU A 72 -4.34 1.26 10.03
C LEU A 72 -4.64 2.16 11.24
N LEU A 73 -4.69 3.47 11.02
CA LEU A 73 -5.03 4.44 12.06
C LEU A 73 -6.48 4.31 12.53
N GLU A 74 -7.44 4.09 11.62
CA GLU A 74 -8.85 3.84 11.97
C GLU A 74 -9.01 2.59 12.84
N HIS A 75 -8.30 1.51 12.50
CA HIS A 75 -8.28 0.30 13.32
C HIS A 75 -7.74 0.57 14.73
N ALA A 76 -6.66 1.32 14.83
CA ALA A 76 -6.00 1.61 16.10
C ALA A 76 -6.75 2.65 16.94
N LEU A 77 -7.26 3.73 16.35
CA LEU A 77 -7.90 4.85 17.04
C LEU A 77 -9.42 4.71 17.17
N GLY A 78 -10.05 3.91 16.31
CA GLY A 78 -11.51 3.74 16.25
C GLY A 78 -12.19 4.64 15.22
N PRO A 79 -13.51 4.40 15.00
CA PRO A 79 -14.27 5.04 13.92
C PRO A 79 -14.54 6.53 14.14
N GLU A 80 -14.35 7.05 15.35
CA GLU A 80 -14.60 8.46 15.69
C GLU A 80 -13.43 9.38 15.30
N ALA A 81 -12.26 8.81 14.93
CA ALA A 81 -11.11 9.60 14.51
C ALA A 81 -11.35 10.24 13.12
N ASP A 82 -11.18 11.56 13.00
CA ASP A 82 -11.29 12.26 11.71
C ASP A 82 -10.04 12.04 10.85
N LEU A 83 -10.05 10.96 10.09
CA LEU A 83 -8.94 10.51 9.26
C LEU A 83 -9.24 10.74 7.78
N ARG A 84 -8.47 11.56 7.10
CA ARG A 84 -8.69 11.97 5.71
C ARG A 84 -7.54 11.58 4.81
N VAL A 85 -7.87 11.02 3.64
CA VAL A 85 -6.90 10.75 2.57
C VAL A 85 -7.22 11.63 1.37
N ALA A 86 -6.19 12.28 0.85
CA ALA A 86 -6.25 12.97 -0.42
C ALA A 86 -4.86 12.90 -1.09
N SER A 87 -4.81 13.01 -2.43
CA SER A 87 -3.53 13.09 -3.11
C SER A 87 -2.75 14.35 -2.71
N ALA A 88 -1.43 14.27 -2.70
CA ALA A 88 -0.61 15.46 -2.41
C ALA A 88 -0.85 16.59 -3.43
N PHE A 89 -1.28 16.25 -4.66
CA PHE A 89 -1.70 17.25 -5.64
C PHE A 89 -2.96 18.00 -5.16
N GLU A 90 -4.00 17.28 -4.74
CA GLU A 90 -5.24 17.89 -4.26
C GLU A 90 -4.99 18.79 -3.04
N LEU A 91 -4.23 18.27 -2.06
CA LEU A 91 -3.88 19.05 -0.87
C LEU A 91 -2.99 20.26 -1.18
N ALA A 92 -2.07 20.14 -2.14
CA ALA A 92 -1.23 21.26 -2.55
C ALA A 92 -2.03 22.38 -3.24
N MET A 93 -3.13 22.04 -3.90
CA MET A 93 -3.99 22.99 -4.62
C MET A 93 -5.10 23.58 -3.74
N ARG A 94 -5.65 22.79 -2.81
CA ARG A 94 -6.88 23.15 -2.08
C ARG A 94 -6.81 22.94 -0.56
N GLY A 95 -5.72 22.33 -0.06
CA GLY A 95 -5.55 22.05 1.36
C GLY A 95 -5.54 23.33 2.19
N LYS A 96 -6.29 23.29 3.28
CA LYS A 96 -6.29 24.34 4.33
C LYS A 96 -6.03 23.62 5.64
N PHE A 97 -4.95 23.99 6.28
CA PHE A 97 -4.50 23.37 7.52
C PHE A 97 -4.53 24.39 8.67
N SER A 98 -4.69 23.90 9.89
CA SER A 98 -4.67 24.64 11.12
C SER A 98 -3.81 23.96 12.16
N LYS A 99 -3.56 24.60 13.29
CA LYS A 99 -2.81 24.01 14.42
C LYS A 99 -3.47 22.77 15.03
N ALA A 100 -4.77 22.55 14.75
CA ALA A 100 -5.51 21.37 15.19
C ALA A 100 -5.34 20.16 14.26
N ASP A 101 -4.56 20.29 13.20
CA ASP A 101 -4.35 19.25 12.20
C ASP A 101 -2.99 18.57 12.35
N ALA A 102 -2.94 17.27 12.09
CA ALA A 102 -1.72 16.55 11.79
C ALA A 102 -1.73 16.10 10.32
N VAL A 103 -0.59 16.17 9.65
CA VAL A 103 -0.46 15.81 8.24
C VAL A 103 0.67 14.81 8.07
N ILE A 104 0.33 13.58 7.68
CA ILE A 104 1.29 12.52 7.36
C ILE A 104 1.55 12.55 5.86
N ILE A 105 2.80 12.79 5.46
CA ILE A 105 3.21 12.91 4.08
C ILE A 105 4.09 11.72 3.71
N VAL A 106 3.57 10.80 2.88
CA VAL A 106 4.34 9.67 2.36
C VAL A 106 5.03 10.08 1.07
N SER A 107 6.37 10.04 1.06
CA SER A 107 7.16 10.43 -0.13
C SER A 107 8.54 9.80 -0.09
N HIS A 108 8.70 8.60 -0.69
CA HIS A 108 9.95 7.83 -0.62
C HIS A 108 11.18 8.64 -1.04
N ARG A 109 11.15 9.32 -2.19
CA ARG A 109 12.28 10.13 -2.66
C ARG A 109 12.42 11.48 -1.97
N GLY A 110 11.37 11.98 -1.32
CA GLY A 110 11.38 13.19 -0.50
C GLY A 110 11.47 14.53 -1.25
N TRP A 111 11.55 14.56 -2.58
CA TRP A 111 11.71 15.78 -3.37
C TRP A 111 10.57 16.07 -4.36
N LYS A 112 9.49 15.30 -4.31
CA LYS A 112 8.33 15.53 -5.17
C LYS A 112 7.66 16.87 -4.86
N ARG A 113 7.46 17.70 -5.91
CA ARG A 113 6.95 19.06 -5.82
C ARG A 113 5.71 19.23 -4.95
N TYR A 114 4.73 18.35 -5.12
CA TYR A 114 3.45 18.48 -4.40
C TYR A 114 3.55 18.02 -2.94
N ALA A 115 4.35 17.01 -2.65
CA ALA A 115 4.64 16.62 -1.26
C ALA A 115 5.33 17.77 -0.51
N ALA A 116 6.33 18.39 -1.13
CA ALA A 116 6.99 19.58 -0.58
C ALA A 116 5.99 20.72 -0.31
N ARG A 117 5.11 21.00 -1.29
CA ARG A 117 4.09 22.05 -1.15
C ARG A 117 3.12 21.78 -0.02
N VAL A 118 2.73 20.54 0.22
CA VAL A 118 1.89 20.17 1.37
C VAL A 118 2.60 20.46 2.68
N VAL A 119 3.90 20.12 2.81
CA VAL A 119 4.70 20.46 4.01
C VAL A 119 4.69 21.97 4.25
N GLU A 120 4.94 22.78 3.21
CA GLU A 120 4.92 24.26 3.31
C GLU A 120 3.55 24.78 3.79
N LEU A 121 2.45 24.34 3.17
CA LEU A 121 1.10 24.77 3.50
C LEU A 121 0.69 24.35 4.91
N ALA A 122 1.01 23.11 5.32
CA ALA A 122 0.73 22.62 6.65
C ALA A 122 1.50 23.41 7.72
N LYS A 123 2.78 23.70 7.48
CA LYS A 123 3.59 24.55 8.39
C LYS A 123 3.06 25.99 8.46
N ALA A 124 2.63 26.56 7.33
CA ALA A 124 2.03 27.91 7.33
C ALA A 124 0.71 27.94 8.14
N GLY A 125 -0.04 26.83 8.15
CA GLY A 125 -1.23 26.63 8.98
C GLY A 125 -0.92 26.22 10.42
N GLN A 126 0.36 26.09 10.80
CA GLN A 126 0.81 25.61 12.11
C GLN A 126 0.40 24.15 12.42
N ALA A 127 0.05 23.35 11.41
CA ALA A 127 -0.25 21.94 11.55
C ALA A 127 1.03 21.16 11.86
N THR A 128 0.90 20.08 12.63
CA THR A 128 2.01 19.14 12.82
C THR A 128 2.21 18.33 11.55
N THR A 129 3.45 18.20 11.09
CA THR A 129 3.80 17.50 9.87
C THR A 129 4.69 16.30 10.17
N ILE A 130 4.32 15.13 9.62
CA ILE A 130 5.02 13.85 9.79
C ILE A 130 5.39 13.33 8.41
N ALA A 131 6.69 13.30 8.09
CA ALA A 131 7.16 12.75 6.83
C ALA A 131 7.52 11.26 6.99
N VAL A 132 7.00 10.44 6.10
CA VAL A 132 7.40 9.04 5.90
C VAL A 132 8.18 8.97 4.60
N THR A 133 9.50 8.80 4.66
CA THR A 133 10.41 8.97 3.51
C THR A 133 11.50 7.91 3.50
N GLY A 134 12.08 7.63 2.34
CA GLY A 134 13.25 6.76 2.24
C GLY A 134 14.48 7.38 2.89
N LYS A 135 15.43 6.56 3.33
CA LYS A 135 16.71 7.01 3.87
C LYS A 135 17.40 7.92 2.88
N GLY A 136 17.95 9.02 3.36
CA GLY A 136 18.55 10.05 2.50
C GLY A 136 17.55 10.77 1.58
N GLY A 137 16.25 10.72 1.87
CA GLY A 137 15.21 11.46 1.14
C GLY A 137 15.45 12.97 1.13
N GLY A 138 14.91 13.66 0.11
CA GLY A 138 15.19 15.08 -0.16
C GLY A 138 14.74 16.03 0.94
N ASP A 139 15.42 17.18 1.06
CA ASP A 139 15.25 18.19 2.10
C ASP A 139 13.81 18.74 2.19
N ALA A 140 13.09 18.73 1.08
CA ALA A 140 11.75 19.31 1.02
C ALA A 140 10.76 18.67 2.00
N VAL A 141 10.77 17.32 2.13
CA VAL A 141 9.93 16.64 3.12
C VAL A 141 10.62 16.50 4.47
N ARG A 142 11.97 16.56 4.52
CA ARG A 142 12.73 16.59 5.77
C ARG A 142 12.52 17.88 6.57
N ALA A 143 11.95 18.91 5.96
CA ALA A 143 11.48 20.10 6.66
C ALA A 143 10.22 19.86 7.52
N ALA A 144 9.61 18.66 7.49
CA ALA A 144 8.51 18.29 8.36
C ALA A 144 8.93 18.30 9.84
N SER A 145 7.95 18.45 10.75
CA SER A 145 8.20 18.50 12.21
C SER A 145 8.77 17.17 12.73
N ARG A 146 8.38 16.06 12.10
CA ARG A 146 8.84 14.69 12.38
C ARG A 146 9.21 14.00 11.09
N VAL A 147 10.25 13.16 11.12
CA VAL A 147 10.70 12.39 9.94
C VAL A 147 10.92 10.94 10.37
N LEU A 148 10.19 10.04 9.74
CA LEU A 148 10.38 8.60 9.89
C LEU A 148 10.90 8.03 8.58
N GLU A 149 11.96 7.26 8.68
CA GLU A 149 12.60 6.66 7.51
C GLU A 149 12.08 5.26 7.23
N THR A 150 11.95 4.96 5.94
CA THR A 150 11.61 3.63 5.41
C THR A 150 12.90 2.89 4.98
N SER A 151 12.88 2.22 3.82
CA SER A 151 14.05 1.56 3.24
C SER A 151 15.06 2.55 2.66
N GLU A 152 16.22 2.03 2.25
CA GLU A 152 17.16 2.74 1.37
C GLU A 152 16.46 3.21 0.09
N GLN A 153 17.05 4.22 -0.60
CA GLN A 153 16.52 4.70 -1.88
C GLN A 153 16.52 3.57 -2.91
N GLU A 154 15.34 3.28 -3.44
CA GLU A 154 15.12 2.18 -4.37
C GLU A 154 15.76 2.46 -5.74
N LYS A 155 16.58 1.53 -6.25
CA LYS A 155 17.24 1.64 -7.55
C LYS A 155 16.29 1.36 -8.72
N SER A 156 15.22 0.59 -8.46
CA SER A 156 14.17 0.33 -9.43
C SER A 156 13.35 1.59 -9.73
N ALA A 157 12.88 1.72 -10.97
CA ALA A 157 11.91 2.75 -11.35
C ALA A 157 10.51 2.42 -10.82
N ALA A 158 10.13 1.14 -10.85
CA ALA A 158 8.92 0.61 -10.22
C ALA A 158 9.22 0.28 -8.77
N HIS A 159 8.57 1.00 -7.87
CA HIS A 159 8.83 0.94 -6.44
C HIS A 159 8.08 -0.23 -5.80
N THR A 160 8.76 -1.04 -4.99
CA THR A 160 8.22 -2.23 -4.30
C THR A 160 8.55 -2.22 -2.80
N VAL A 161 9.83 -2.39 -2.42
CA VAL A 161 10.25 -2.39 -1.01
C VAL A 161 9.93 -1.05 -0.31
N SER A 162 9.98 0.06 -1.02
CA SER A 162 9.60 1.36 -0.46
C SER A 162 8.11 1.46 -0.14
N TYR A 163 7.26 0.75 -0.86
CA TYR A 163 5.83 0.67 -0.57
C TYR A 163 5.55 -0.15 0.69
N THR A 164 6.08 -1.37 0.76
CA THR A 164 5.84 -2.26 1.90
C THR A 164 6.46 -1.71 3.19
N THR A 165 7.65 -1.09 3.11
CA THR A 165 8.24 -0.42 4.28
C THR A 165 7.50 0.85 4.70
N ALA A 166 6.90 1.61 3.77
CA ALA A 166 6.03 2.72 4.13
C ALA A 166 4.78 2.25 4.89
N ILE A 167 4.16 1.15 4.46
CA ILE A 167 3.04 0.53 5.20
C ILE A 167 3.49 0.09 6.59
N ALA A 168 4.67 -0.53 6.71
CA ALA A 168 5.20 -0.98 8.01
C ALA A 168 5.46 0.20 8.97
N VAL A 169 6.01 1.31 8.47
CA VAL A 169 6.18 2.55 9.26
C VAL A 169 4.83 3.11 9.70
N LEU A 170 3.85 3.19 8.81
CA LEU A 170 2.50 3.66 9.13
C LEU A 170 1.80 2.72 10.13
N ALA A 171 2.01 1.40 10.02
CA ALA A 171 1.48 0.42 10.98
C ALA A 171 2.11 0.60 12.37
N ARG A 172 3.41 0.84 12.46
CA ARG A 172 4.06 1.16 13.75
C ARG A 172 3.52 2.45 14.36
N ILE A 173 3.37 3.52 13.57
CA ILE A 173 2.72 4.76 14.04
C ILE A 173 1.32 4.44 14.58
N ALA A 174 0.53 3.64 13.86
CA ALA A 174 -0.83 3.28 14.27
C ALA A 174 -0.83 2.45 15.58
N VAL A 175 0.12 1.54 15.77
CA VAL A 175 0.29 0.78 17.02
C VAL A 175 0.52 1.74 18.19
N GLU A 176 1.48 2.65 18.07
CA GLU A 176 1.78 3.59 19.16
C GLU A 176 0.62 4.58 19.39
N ALA A 177 -0.06 5.03 18.33
CA ALA A 177 -1.25 5.87 18.46
C ALA A 177 -2.40 5.14 19.20
N GLY A 178 -2.62 3.85 18.88
CA GLY A 178 -3.60 3.04 19.61
C GLY A 178 -3.25 2.84 21.09
N ARG A 179 -1.97 2.64 21.40
CA ARG A 179 -1.46 2.57 22.77
C ARG A 179 -1.68 3.88 23.53
N ALA A 180 -1.28 5.00 22.92
CA ALA A 180 -1.46 6.33 23.49
C ALA A 180 -2.94 6.69 23.73
N ALA A 181 -3.83 6.26 22.82
CA ALA A 181 -5.28 6.44 22.96
C ALA A 181 -5.95 5.43 23.92
N GLY A 182 -5.19 4.56 24.59
CA GLY A 182 -5.72 3.54 25.49
C GLY A 182 -6.42 2.37 24.79
N ARG A 183 -6.31 2.25 23.48
CA ARG A 183 -6.88 1.17 22.66
C ARG A 183 -5.90 0.00 22.49
N THR A 184 -5.45 -0.54 23.60
CA THR A 184 -4.36 -1.54 23.66
C THR A 184 -4.67 -2.81 22.86
N ALA A 185 -5.90 -3.35 22.95
CA ALA A 185 -6.22 -4.62 22.28
C ALA A 185 -6.05 -4.58 20.74
N PRO A 186 -6.62 -3.61 19.98
CA PRO A 186 -6.37 -3.50 18.54
C PRO A 186 -4.92 -3.16 18.22
N ALA A 187 -4.24 -2.34 19.04
CA ALA A 187 -2.83 -2.00 18.84
C ALA A 187 -1.93 -3.25 18.96
N GLU A 188 -2.14 -4.09 19.96
CA GLU A 188 -1.35 -5.33 20.15
C GLU A 188 -1.66 -6.39 19.09
N ALA A 189 -2.91 -6.48 18.62
CA ALA A 189 -3.26 -7.34 17.49
C ALA A 189 -2.51 -6.91 16.22
N LEU A 190 -2.50 -5.61 15.93
CA LEU A 190 -1.77 -5.03 14.80
C LEU A 190 -0.25 -5.26 14.94
N TRP A 191 0.32 -5.01 16.13
CA TRP A 191 1.74 -5.24 16.38
C TRP A 191 2.15 -6.69 16.18
N LYS A 192 1.36 -7.64 16.71
CA LYS A 192 1.61 -9.08 16.55
C LYS A 192 1.70 -9.48 15.08
N ASP A 193 0.77 -9.02 14.27
CA ASP A 193 0.72 -9.36 12.84
C ASP A 193 1.82 -8.65 12.06
N LEU A 194 2.11 -7.39 12.39
CA LEU A 194 3.24 -6.65 11.82
C LEU A 194 4.58 -7.33 12.12
N ALA A 195 4.79 -7.79 13.36
CA ALA A 195 6.00 -8.53 13.75
C ALA A 195 6.14 -9.88 13.03
N ALA A 196 5.03 -10.48 12.59
CA ALA A 196 5.05 -11.72 11.80
C ALA A 196 5.24 -11.48 10.29
N ALA A 197 4.99 -10.27 9.80
CA ALA A 197 4.99 -9.95 8.38
C ALA A 197 6.29 -10.28 7.64
N PRO A 198 7.52 -10.04 8.17
CA PRO A 198 8.75 -10.39 7.47
C PRO A 198 8.82 -11.87 7.12
N ARG A 199 8.45 -12.74 8.07
CA ARG A 199 8.41 -14.20 7.85
C ARG A 199 7.32 -14.59 6.85
N GLY A 200 6.16 -13.94 6.92
CA GLY A 200 5.05 -14.14 5.98
C GLY A 200 5.47 -13.83 4.53
N VAL A 201 6.04 -12.65 4.32
CA VAL A 201 6.57 -12.22 3.01
C VAL A 201 7.67 -13.17 2.52
N ALA A 202 8.63 -13.54 3.38
CA ALA A 202 9.67 -14.52 3.02
C ALA A 202 9.07 -15.87 2.59
N GLY A 203 7.99 -16.31 3.22
CA GLY A 203 7.28 -17.53 2.86
C GLY A 203 6.61 -17.46 1.49
N ILE A 204 6.10 -16.29 1.09
CA ILE A 204 5.53 -16.03 -0.23
C ILE A 204 6.65 -16.03 -1.29
N LEU A 205 7.74 -15.31 -1.05
CA LEU A 205 8.86 -15.18 -1.98
C LEU A 205 9.52 -16.53 -2.30
N LYS A 206 9.55 -17.49 -1.37
CA LYS A 206 10.01 -18.87 -1.61
C LYS A 206 9.18 -19.62 -2.67
N LYS A 207 7.99 -19.12 -3.02
CA LYS A 207 7.11 -19.70 -4.04
C LYS A 207 7.29 -19.06 -5.42
N GLU A 208 8.35 -18.27 -5.64
CA GLU A 208 8.62 -17.51 -6.87
C GLU A 208 8.41 -18.33 -8.14
N GLY A 209 8.90 -19.57 -8.19
CA GLY A 209 8.74 -20.45 -9.35
C GLY A 209 7.28 -20.67 -9.78
N ARG A 210 6.32 -20.63 -8.83
CA ARG A 210 4.89 -20.73 -9.16
C ARG A 210 4.37 -19.44 -9.83
N PHE A 211 4.87 -18.29 -9.39
CA PHE A 211 4.51 -17.01 -9.99
C PHE A 211 5.10 -16.88 -11.41
N VAL A 212 6.34 -17.33 -11.60
CA VAL A 212 6.99 -17.36 -12.92
C VAL A 212 6.20 -18.27 -13.88
N ALA A 213 5.82 -19.48 -13.46
CA ALA A 213 5.03 -20.39 -14.29
C ALA A 213 3.69 -19.78 -14.67
N LEU A 214 2.95 -19.20 -13.69
CA LEU A 214 1.69 -18.52 -13.98
C LEU A 214 1.88 -17.33 -14.92
N ALA A 215 2.92 -16.51 -14.74
CA ALA A 215 3.20 -15.38 -15.61
C ALA A 215 3.45 -15.81 -17.05
N GLN A 216 4.09 -16.97 -17.28
CA GLN A 216 4.28 -17.55 -18.62
C GLN A 216 2.94 -17.95 -19.24
N ASP A 217 2.04 -18.58 -18.48
CA ASP A 217 0.71 -18.96 -18.94
C ASP A 217 -0.17 -17.75 -19.27
N LEU A 218 0.09 -16.62 -18.60
CA LEU A 218 -0.67 -15.38 -18.76
C LEU A 218 -0.01 -14.37 -19.71
N ALA A 219 1.18 -14.65 -20.25
CA ALA A 219 1.95 -13.68 -21.06
C ALA A 219 1.25 -13.22 -22.35
N ALA A 220 0.27 -13.98 -22.86
CA ALA A 220 -0.48 -13.64 -24.05
C ALA A 220 -1.76 -12.83 -23.78
N LEU A 221 -2.06 -12.47 -22.52
CA LEU A 221 -3.25 -11.72 -22.17
C LEU A 221 -3.13 -10.25 -22.56
N GLU A 222 -4.21 -9.69 -23.12
CA GLU A 222 -4.26 -8.30 -23.56
C GLU A 222 -4.85 -7.35 -22.52
N GLY A 223 -5.60 -7.88 -21.54
CA GLY A 223 -6.27 -7.11 -20.51
C GLY A 223 -6.20 -7.78 -19.14
N ILE A 224 -5.98 -6.96 -18.11
CA ILE A 224 -5.97 -7.39 -16.72
C ILE A 224 -6.81 -6.41 -15.90
N VAL A 225 -7.67 -6.95 -15.05
CA VAL A 225 -8.45 -6.17 -14.08
C VAL A 225 -8.18 -6.71 -12.68
N LEU A 226 -7.92 -5.83 -11.73
CA LEU A 226 -7.75 -6.19 -10.32
C LEU A 226 -8.95 -5.68 -9.51
N LEU A 227 -9.45 -6.53 -8.62
CA LEU A 227 -10.58 -6.23 -7.74
C LEU A 227 -10.16 -6.32 -6.27
N GLY A 228 -10.66 -5.40 -5.46
CA GLY A 228 -10.46 -5.42 -4.02
C GLY A 228 -11.55 -4.64 -3.30
N THR A 229 -11.64 -4.82 -1.97
CA THR A 229 -12.53 -4.06 -1.09
C THR A 229 -11.74 -3.44 0.05
N GLY A 230 -12.21 -2.31 0.60
CA GLY A 230 -11.55 -1.69 1.73
C GLY A 230 -10.04 -1.47 1.48
N PRO A 231 -9.16 -1.93 2.39
CA PRO A 231 -7.71 -1.77 2.22
C PRO A 231 -7.17 -2.53 0.99
N ASP A 232 -7.78 -3.65 0.59
CA ASP A 232 -7.35 -4.43 -0.59
C ASP A 232 -7.64 -3.73 -1.92
N LEU A 233 -8.51 -2.71 -1.96
CA LEU A 233 -8.63 -1.85 -3.14
C LEU A 233 -7.32 -1.06 -3.38
N ALA A 234 -6.64 -0.65 -2.31
CA ALA A 234 -5.33 0.00 -2.45
C ALA A 234 -4.28 -1.00 -2.95
N THR A 235 -4.33 -2.26 -2.51
CA THR A 235 -3.51 -3.36 -3.03
C THR A 235 -3.77 -3.60 -4.51
N ALA A 236 -5.04 -3.71 -4.92
CA ALA A 236 -5.41 -3.87 -6.32
C ALA A 236 -4.89 -2.71 -7.20
N ARG A 237 -5.00 -1.47 -6.71
CA ARG A 237 -4.47 -0.28 -7.41
C ARG A 237 -2.95 -0.28 -7.50
N GLU A 238 -2.26 -0.72 -6.45
CA GLU A 238 -0.79 -0.82 -6.47
C GLU A 238 -0.35 -1.93 -7.41
N GLY A 239 -0.97 -3.10 -7.38
CA GLY A 239 -0.72 -4.19 -8.32
C GLY A 239 -0.93 -3.75 -9.77
N ALA A 240 -2.04 -3.07 -10.07
CA ALA A 240 -2.30 -2.51 -11.39
C ALA A 240 -1.20 -1.53 -11.81
N LEU A 241 -0.78 -0.63 -10.92
CA LEU A 241 0.30 0.31 -11.19
C LEU A 241 1.61 -0.42 -11.49
N LYS A 242 1.98 -1.43 -10.72
CA LYS A 242 3.22 -2.20 -10.94
C LYS A 242 3.20 -2.94 -12.28
N ILE A 243 2.09 -3.57 -12.65
CA ILE A 243 1.96 -4.25 -13.94
C ILE A 243 2.10 -3.25 -15.08
N VAL A 244 1.41 -2.10 -15.04
CA VAL A 244 1.54 -1.04 -16.07
C VAL A 244 2.98 -0.53 -16.17
N GLU A 245 3.65 -0.28 -15.05
CA GLU A 245 5.03 0.26 -15.03
C GLU A 245 6.07 -0.71 -15.60
N THR A 246 5.81 -2.02 -15.58
CA THR A 246 6.80 -3.05 -15.90
C THR A 246 6.49 -3.85 -17.17
N SER A 247 5.22 -4.04 -17.50
CA SER A 247 4.78 -4.82 -18.66
C SER A 247 4.19 -3.98 -19.79
N TYR A 248 3.85 -2.70 -19.51
CA TYR A 248 3.19 -1.79 -20.46
C TYR A 248 1.81 -2.27 -20.93
N ILE A 249 1.22 -3.25 -20.25
CA ILE A 249 -0.15 -3.74 -20.50
C ILE A 249 -1.14 -2.79 -19.84
N GLY A 250 -2.27 -2.53 -20.50
CA GLY A 250 -3.37 -1.78 -19.90
C GLY A 250 -4.01 -2.56 -18.76
N VAL A 251 -4.00 -1.99 -17.55
CA VAL A 251 -4.54 -2.63 -16.35
C VAL A 251 -5.44 -1.66 -15.61
N HIS A 252 -6.58 -2.17 -15.14
CA HIS A 252 -7.53 -1.40 -14.34
C HIS A 252 -7.69 -2.03 -12.95
N ALA A 253 -7.98 -1.19 -11.96
CA ALA A 253 -8.35 -1.65 -10.62
C ALA A 253 -9.69 -1.04 -10.21
N TYR A 254 -10.61 -1.88 -9.78
CA TYR A 254 -11.94 -1.46 -9.34
C TYR A 254 -12.22 -2.00 -7.92
N GLU A 255 -13.06 -1.28 -7.24
CA GLU A 255 -13.73 -1.83 -6.06
C GLU A 255 -14.70 -2.93 -6.51
N LEU A 256 -14.80 -4.01 -5.71
CA LEU A 256 -15.56 -5.22 -6.05
C LEU A 256 -17.01 -4.94 -6.46
N GLU A 257 -17.70 -4.03 -5.76
CA GLU A 257 -19.07 -3.65 -6.10
C GLU A 257 -19.12 -2.78 -7.37
N GLN A 258 -18.18 -1.83 -7.48
CA GLN A 258 -18.15 -0.90 -8.61
C GLN A 258 -17.92 -1.57 -9.96
N VAL A 259 -17.21 -2.70 -10.01
CA VAL A 259 -17.03 -3.43 -11.28
C VAL A 259 -18.37 -3.87 -11.86
N LEU A 260 -19.34 -4.22 -11.03
CA LEU A 260 -20.68 -4.68 -11.43
C LEU A 260 -21.59 -3.54 -11.90
N HIS A 261 -21.20 -2.28 -11.65
CA HIS A 261 -21.97 -1.07 -11.98
C HIS A 261 -21.41 -0.33 -13.21
N GLY A 262 -21.02 -1.06 -14.24
CA GLY A 262 -20.57 -0.49 -15.53
C GLY A 262 -19.34 -1.19 -16.11
N PRO A 263 -18.18 -1.21 -15.42
CA PRO A 263 -16.95 -1.78 -15.96
C PRO A 263 -17.06 -3.23 -16.42
N LEU A 264 -17.93 -4.04 -15.79
CA LEU A 264 -18.20 -5.43 -16.19
C LEU A 264 -18.57 -5.54 -17.68
N ALA A 265 -19.32 -4.58 -18.22
CA ALA A 265 -19.72 -4.55 -19.63
C ALA A 265 -18.54 -4.35 -20.60
N GLY A 266 -17.40 -3.87 -20.11
CA GLY A 266 -16.17 -3.67 -20.88
C GLY A 266 -15.24 -4.89 -20.90
N LEU A 267 -15.49 -5.89 -20.05
CA LEU A 267 -14.67 -7.10 -19.99
C LEU A 267 -14.88 -7.97 -21.25
N LYS A 268 -13.83 -8.64 -21.67
CA LYS A 268 -13.83 -9.55 -22.81
C LYS A 268 -13.40 -10.94 -22.37
N GLY A 269 -13.96 -11.95 -23.01
CA GLY A 269 -13.53 -13.33 -22.80
C GLY A 269 -12.02 -13.48 -23.00
N GLY A 270 -11.38 -14.23 -22.10
CA GLY A 270 -9.93 -14.43 -22.12
C GLY A 270 -9.11 -13.42 -21.29
N GLU A 271 -9.65 -12.26 -20.90
CA GLU A 271 -8.97 -11.33 -19.97
C GLU A 271 -8.80 -11.95 -18.58
N LEU A 272 -7.82 -11.47 -17.84
CA LEU A 272 -7.57 -11.89 -16.46
C LEU A 272 -8.25 -10.93 -15.47
N VAL A 273 -9.01 -11.49 -14.54
CA VAL A 273 -9.50 -10.76 -13.38
C VAL A 273 -8.84 -11.32 -12.11
N VAL A 274 -8.17 -10.46 -11.37
CA VAL A 274 -7.50 -10.80 -10.11
C VAL A 274 -8.35 -10.30 -8.95
N HIS A 275 -8.74 -11.19 -8.06
CA HIS A 275 -9.47 -10.87 -6.84
C HIS A 275 -8.51 -10.85 -5.66
N VAL A 276 -8.41 -9.71 -4.98
CA VAL A 276 -7.66 -9.59 -3.72
C VAL A 276 -8.65 -9.66 -2.57
N ALA A 277 -8.50 -10.65 -1.69
CA ALA A 277 -9.49 -10.99 -0.67
C ALA A 277 -8.86 -11.26 0.69
N ASN A 278 -9.11 -10.37 1.65
CA ASN A 278 -8.72 -10.50 3.06
C ASN A 278 -9.87 -11.06 3.93
N GLY A 279 -9.70 -11.02 5.25
CA GLY A 279 -10.71 -11.48 6.21
C GLY A 279 -12.01 -10.67 6.23
N GLY A 280 -11.99 -9.42 5.78
CA GLY A 280 -13.16 -8.53 5.68
C GLY A 280 -13.89 -8.59 4.35
N THR A 281 -13.36 -9.32 3.36
CA THR A 281 -13.96 -9.39 2.01
C THR A 281 -15.30 -10.12 2.03
N PRO A 282 -16.39 -9.53 1.45
CA PRO A 282 -17.72 -10.11 1.47
C PRO A 282 -17.82 -11.34 0.54
N ALA A 283 -17.78 -12.56 1.11
CA ALA A 283 -17.72 -13.83 0.38
C ALA A 283 -18.88 -14.01 -0.62
N LYS A 284 -20.11 -13.73 -0.20
CA LYS A 284 -21.28 -13.87 -1.07
C LYS A 284 -21.19 -12.97 -2.29
N ARG A 285 -20.81 -11.71 -2.08
CA ARG A 285 -20.71 -10.75 -3.17
C ARG A 285 -19.54 -11.04 -4.11
N THR A 286 -18.44 -11.56 -3.56
CA THR A 286 -17.31 -12.03 -4.36
C THR A 286 -17.71 -13.20 -5.24
N ALA A 287 -18.49 -14.17 -4.71
CA ALA A 287 -18.98 -15.30 -5.49
C ALA A 287 -19.96 -14.86 -6.61
N GLU A 288 -20.84 -13.89 -6.33
CA GLU A 288 -21.73 -13.31 -7.35
C GLU A 288 -20.93 -12.61 -8.46
N ALA A 289 -19.92 -11.83 -8.10
CA ALA A 289 -19.06 -11.16 -9.07
C ALA A 289 -18.23 -12.17 -9.88
N ALA A 290 -17.65 -13.18 -9.22
CA ALA A 290 -16.89 -14.22 -9.89
C ALA A 290 -17.76 -15.01 -10.89
N GLY A 291 -19.00 -15.33 -10.53
CA GLY A 291 -19.94 -16.00 -11.44
C GLY A 291 -20.32 -15.14 -12.66
N ALA A 292 -20.53 -13.83 -12.47
CA ALA A 292 -20.80 -12.90 -13.56
C ALA A 292 -19.59 -12.74 -14.51
N ILE A 293 -18.39 -12.71 -13.97
CA ILE A 293 -17.12 -12.62 -14.71
C ILE A 293 -16.84 -13.93 -15.47
N ASP A 294 -17.12 -15.08 -14.85
CA ASP A 294 -17.00 -16.39 -15.48
C ASP A 294 -17.94 -16.54 -16.70
N ALA A 295 -19.16 -16.05 -16.58
CA ALA A 295 -20.14 -16.05 -17.68
C ALA A 295 -19.70 -15.25 -18.92
N ILE A 296 -18.76 -14.30 -18.76
CA ILE A 296 -18.13 -13.55 -19.86
C ILE A 296 -16.99 -14.38 -20.50
N GLY A 297 -16.48 -15.39 -19.78
CA GLY A 297 -15.33 -16.20 -20.20
C GLY A 297 -13.98 -15.61 -19.82
N CYS A 298 -13.90 -14.76 -18.80
CA CYS A 298 -12.66 -14.27 -18.24
C CYS A 298 -11.96 -15.35 -17.42
N ARG A 299 -10.63 -15.31 -17.39
CA ARG A 299 -9.83 -16.09 -16.43
C ARG A 299 -9.78 -15.39 -15.09
N GLN A 300 -9.79 -16.13 -13.99
CA GLN A 300 -9.84 -15.56 -12.66
C GLN A 300 -8.72 -16.09 -11.76
N LEU A 301 -8.06 -15.19 -11.05
CA LEU A 301 -7.01 -15.46 -10.07
C LEU A 301 -7.41 -14.88 -8.71
N GLY A 302 -7.38 -15.70 -7.67
CA GLY A 302 -7.57 -15.26 -6.29
C GLY A 302 -6.24 -15.07 -5.56
N VAL A 303 -6.02 -13.90 -4.96
CA VAL A 303 -5.05 -13.67 -3.89
C VAL A 303 -5.86 -13.68 -2.59
N VAL A 304 -5.92 -14.84 -1.94
CA VAL A 304 -6.86 -15.09 -0.84
C VAL A 304 -6.10 -15.27 0.47
N GLN A 305 -6.36 -14.40 1.43
CA GLN A 305 -5.74 -14.49 2.75
C GLN A 305 -6.24 -15.72 3.52
N GLU A 306 -5.38 -16.37 4.27
CA GLU A 306 -5.78 -17.43 5.21
C GLU A 306 -6.81 -16.90 6.21
N GLY A 307 -7.93 -17.62 6.35
CA GLY A 307 -9.06 -17.20 7.17
C GLY A 307 -10.00 -16.19 6.50
N SER A 308 -9.78 -15.82 5.22
CA SER A 308 -10.78 -15.13 4.42
C SER A 308 -12.03 -16.01 4.27
N PRO A 309 -13.25 -15.44 4.31
CA PRO A 309 -14.48 -16.18 4.05
C PRO A 309 -14.68 -16.49 2.57
N VAL A 310 -13.83 -15.96 1.69
CA VAL A 310 -13.90 -16.19 0.24
C VAL A 310 -13.34 -17.57 -0.08
N ASP A 311 -14.13 -18.39 -0.80
CA ASP A 311 -13.72 -19.69 -1.27
C ASP A 311 -12.70 -19.56 -2.42
N PRO A 312 -11.47 -20.07 -2.28
CA PRO A 312 -10.47 -20.02 -3.35
C PRO A 312 -10.86 -20.86 -4.58
N ASP A 313 -11.75 -21.85 -4.43
CA ASP A 313 -12.20 -22.71 -5.52
C ASP A 313 -13.14 -21.97 -6.50
N LEU A 314 -13.51 -20.72 -6.20
CA LEU A 314 -14.19 -19.82 -7.14
C LEU A 314 -13.30 -19.40 -8.32
N PHE A 315 -11.98 -19.56 -8.21
CA PHE A 315 -11.02 -19.01 -9.15
C PHE A 315 -10.25 -20.12 -9.89
N HIS A 316 -9.84 -19.88 -11.13
CA HIS A 316 -9.01 -20.79 -11.91
C HIS A 316 -7.65 -21.05 -11.24
N TRP A 317 -7.11 -20.02 -10.56
CA TRP A 317 -5.91 -20.11 -9.75
C TRP A 317 -6.13 -19.38 -8.43
N ALA A 318 -5.51 -19.88 -7.36
CA ALA A 318 -5.51 -19.18 -6.09
C ALA A 318 -4.14 -19.27 -5.41
N PHE A 319 -3.70 -18.11 -4.90
CA PHE A 319 -2.56 -18.00 -3.99
C PHE A 319 -3.06 -17.67 -2.59
N ARG A 320 -2.56 -18.42 -1.61
CA ARG A 320 -2.85 -18.12 -0.22
C ARG A 320 -1.76 -17.26 0.39
N THR A 321 -2.17 -16.19 1.08
CA THR A 321 -1.32 -15.27 1.83
C THR A 321 -1.53 -15.46 3.34
N PRO A 322 -0.55 -15.11 4.18
CA PRO A 322 -0.68 -15.22 5.63
C PRO A 322 -1.83 -14.42 6.20
N LYS A 323 -2.47 -14.93 7.25
CA LYS A 323 -3.51 -14.22 7.98
C LYS A 323 -2.93 -13.01 8.72
N THR A 324 -3.58 -11.86 8.56
CA THR A 324 -3.32 -10.63 9.33
C THR A 324 -4.64 -9.95 9.68
N VAL A 325 -4.61 -8.96 10.57
CA VAL A 325 -5.73 -8.03 10.70
C VAL A 325 -6.00 -7.33 9.36
N GLU A 326 -7.25 -7.06 9.07
CA GLU A 326 -7.69 -6.55 7.76
C GLU A 326 -6.87 -5.36 7.23
N PRO A 327 -6.63 -4.27 8.01
CA PRO A 327 -5.90 -3.10 7.48
C PRO A 327 -4.42 -3.37 7.19
N LEU A 328 -3.85 -4.48 7.70
CA LEU A 328 -2.46 -4.87 7.43
C LEU A 328 -2.35 -5.88 6.26
N ALA A 329 -3.46 -6.47 5.81
CA ALA A 329 -3.47 -7.43 4.71
C ALA A 329 -2.72 -6.94 3.45
N PRO A 330 -2.79 -5.66 3.05
CA PRO A 330 -2.01 -5.14 1.92
C PRO A 330 -0.50 -5.35 2.00
N LEU A 331 0.07 -5.47 3.20
CA LEU A 331 1.51 -5.72 3.37
C LEU A 331 1.94 -7.11 2.88
N VAL A 332 1.03 -8.08 2.87
CA VAL A 332 1.30 -9.47 2.46
C VAL A 332 0.55 -9.88 1.20
N ASN A 333 -0.40 -9.06 0.71
CA ASN A 333 -1.22 -9.35 -0.47
C ASN A 333 -0.71 -8.69 -1.77
N VAL A 334 0.24 -7.75 -1.65
CA VAL A 334 0.81 -7.01 -2.79
C VAL A 334 1.95 -7.73 -3.49
#